data_2ed707e29a4d5f1be3811e29d634fba2
#
_entry.id   2ed707e29a4d5f1be3811e29d634fba2
#
_cell.length_a   1.000
_cell.length_b   1.000
_cell.length_c   1.000
_cell.angle_alpha   90.00
_cell.angle_beta   90.00
_cell.angle_gamma   90.00
#
_symmetry.space_group_name_H-M   'P 1'
#
loop_
_entity.id
_entity.type
_entity.pdbx_description
1 polymer ?
#
loop_
_entity_poly.entity_id
_entity_poly.type
_entity_poly.pdbx_seq_one_letter_code
_entity_poly.pdbx_strand_id
1 'polypeptide(L)'
;MTYSEQIQRVRQALHEADAVVIGAGSGLSTSAGLTYSGPRFQEHFGDFIQKYKIQDMYSGGFYPFETLEEHWAWWSRQIMINRYEKAPKPVYDELLKLVHEKDYFVLTTNVDHQFQLAGFDKERLFYTQGDYGLWQCSEPCCQKTWDNEETVRRMVAEQQDMRVPTELVPHCPVCGRPMTMNLRCDNTFVQDEG
;
A
#
# COMPACT_ATOMS: atom_id res chain seq x y z
N MET A 1 -34.16 12.88 6.98
CA MET A 1 -33.27 12.33 8.04
C MET A 1 -32.07 13.25 8.13
N THR A 2 -31.85 13.83 9.29
CA THR A 2 -30.68 14.69 9.55
C THR A 2 -29.40 13.87 9.70
N TYR A 3 -28.26 14.52 9.57
CA TYR A 3 -26.95 13.87 9.79
C TYR A 3 -26.86 13.23 11.20
N SER A 4 -27.35 13.92 12.22
CA SER A 4 -27.38 13.42 13.60
C SER A 4 -28.21 12.13 13.74
N GLU A 5 -29.38 12.08 13.11
CA GLU A 5 -30.21 10.87 13.10
C GLU A 5 -29.53 9.70 12.37
N GLN A 6 -28.81 9.97 11.30
CA GLN A 6 -28.02 8.94 10.60
C GLN A 6 -26.91 8.36 11.49
N ILE A 7 -26.16 9.22 12.17
CA ILE A 7 -25.11 8.79 13.10
C ILE A 7 -25.68 7.97 14.26
N GLN A 8 -26.80 8.39 14.83
CA GLN A 8 -27.46 7.61 15.91
C GLN A 8 -27.87 6.22 15.45
N ARG A 9 -28.43 6.10 14.23
CA ARG A 9 -28.79 4.79 13.66
C ARG A 9 -27.56 3.89 13.44
N VAL A 10 -26.45 4.45 12.93
CA VAL A 10 -25.21 3.69 12.77
C VAL A 10 -24.69 3.21 14.12
N ARG A 11 -24.67 4.08 15.13
CA ARG A 11 -24.24 3.72 16.50
C ARG A 11 -25.11 2.61 17.08
N GLN A 12 -26.42 2.70 16.92
CA GLN A 12 -27.35 1.67 17.39
C GLN A 12 -27.12 0.34 16.66
N ALA A 13 -27.02 0.37 15.32
CA ALA A 13 -26.76 -0.83 14.52
C ALA A 13 -25.43 -1.50 14.91
N LEU A 14 -24.36 -0.72 15.13
CA LEU A 14 -23.08 -1.23 15.62
C LEU A 14 -23.21 -1.83 17.03
N HIS A 15 -24.00 -1.23 17.91
CA HIS A 15 -24.21 -1.75 19.26
C HIS A 15 -24.96 -3.09 19.27
N GLU A 16 -25.97 -3.21 18.43
CA GLU A 16 -26.84 -4.41 18.34
C GLU A 16 -26.23 -5.54 17.49
N ALA A 17 -25.21 -5.26 16.68
CA ALA A 17 -24.59 -6.25 15.82
C ALA A 17 -23.79 -7.28 16.64
N ASP A 18 -23.99 -8.57 16.35
CA ASP A 18 -23.18 -9.67 16.88
C ASP A 18 -21.79 -9.71 16.22
N ALA A 19 -21.72 -9.35 14.93
CA ALA A 19 -20.48 -9.29 14.17
C ALA A 19 -20.46 -8.08 13.22
N VAL A 20 -19.26 -7.61 12.86
CA VAL A 20 -19.06 -6.46 11.96
C VAL A 20 -18.14 -6.84 10.81
N VAL A 21 -18.59 -6.65 9.57
CA VAL A 21 -17.74 -6.77 8.39
C VAL A 21 -17.37 -5.39 7.89
N ILE A 22 -16.08 -5.14 7.74
CA ILE A 22 -15.53 -3.90 7.21
C ILE A 22 -15.08 -4.11 5.77
N GLY A 23 -15.78 -3.51 4.81
CA GLY A 23 -15.36 -3.42 3.41
C GLY A 23 -14.60 -2.12 3.17
N ALA A 24 -13.33 -2.17 2.74
CA ALA A 24 -12.50 -0.99 2.56
C ALA A 24 -11.77 -0.97 1.20
N GLY A 25 -11.68 0.21 0.63
CA GLY A 25 -10.89 0.50 -0.57
C GLY A 25 -10.10 1.79 -0.40
N SER A 26 -9.50 2.30 -1.47
CA SER A 26 -8.61 3.47 -1.51
C SER A 26 -9.22 4.74 -0.87
N GLY A 27 -10.54 4.87 -0.84
CA GLY A 27 -11.24 5.97 -0.16
C GLY A 27 -10.95 6.05 1.33
N LEU A 28 -10.78 4.89 2.00
CA LEU A 28 -10.41 4.86 3.42
C LEU A 28 -9.00 5.43 3.62
N SER A 29 -8.02 4.98 2.85
CA SER A 29 -6.65 5.49 2.89
C SER A 29 -6.57 6.98 2.56
N THR A 30 -7.32 7.42 1.55
CA THR A 30 -7.43 8.85 1.21
C THR A 30 -8.01 9.67 2.37
N SER A 31 -9.03 9.17 3.06
CA SER A 31 -9.61 9.83 4.24
C SER A 31 -8.61 9.92 5.39
N ALA A 32 -7.74 8.92 5.53
CA ALA A 32 -6.64 8.89 6.49
C ALA A 32 -5.45 9.79 6.09
N GLY A 33 -5.50 10.44 4.93
CA GLY A 33 -4.48 11.37 4.45
C GLY A 33 -3.45 10.78 3.50
N LEU A 34 -3.57 9.51 3.12
CA LEU A 34 -2.72 8.87 2.10
C LEU A 34 -3.21 9.25 0.69
N THR A 35 -3.13 10.52 0.38
CA THR A 35 -3.53 11.05 -0.93
C THR A 35 -2.46 10.79 -1.99
N TYR A 36 -2.87 10.43 -3.20
CA TYR A 36 -1.96 10.15 -4.33
C TYR A 36 -1.69 11.38 -5.20
N SER A 37 -2.36 12.49 -4.94
CA SER A 37 -2.21 13.76 -5.66
C SER A 37 -2.14 14.93 -4.67
N GLY A 38 -1.96 16.15 -5.19
CA GLY A 38 -1.92 17.37 -4.40
C GLY A 38 -0.62 17.55 -3.61
N PRO A 39 -0.67 18.25 -2.43
CA PRO A 39 0.54 18.66 -1.71
C PRO A 39 1.46 17.49 -1.33
N ARG A 40 0.92 16.37 -0.85
CA ARG A 40 1.70 15.19 -0.48
C ARG A 40 2.47 14.62 -1.67
N PHE A 41 1.84 14.53 -2.83
CA PHE A 41 2.49 14.09 -4.05
C PHE A 41 3.61 15.06 -4.49
N GLN A 42 3.36 16.37 -4.41
CA GLN A 42 4.35 17.38 -4.75
C GLN A 42 5.57 17.36 -3.81
N GLU A 43 5.34 17.13 -2.51
CA GLU A 43 6.39 17.04 -1.50
C GLU A 43 7.36 15.86 -1.76
N HIS A 44 6.81 14.69 -2.04
CA HIS A 44 7.61 13.46 -2.16
C HIS A 44 8.16 13.18 -3.57
N PHE A 45 7.54 13.76 -4.62
CA PHE A 45 7.87 13.47 -6.03
C PHE A 45 8.12 14.69 -6.89
N GLY A 46 8.46 15.85 -6.30
CA GLY A 46 8.66 17.11 -7.02
C GLY A 46 9.69 17.02 -8.16
N ASP A 47 10.76 16.26 -7.97
CA ASP A 47 11.79 15.98 -8.99
C ASP A 47 11.24 15.14 -10.17
N PHE A 48 10.49 14.09 -9.89
CA PHE A 48 9.82 13.26 -10.89
C PHE A 48 8.75 14.05 -11.65
N ILE A 49 7.97 14.88 -10.95
CA ILE A 49 6.98 15.77 -11.57
C ILE A 49 7.68 16.72 -12.55
N GLN A 50 8.80 17.31 -12.15
CA GLN A 50 9.54 18.24 -12.99
C GLN A 50 10.10 17.56 -14.24
N LYS A 51 10.70 16.37 -14.10
CA LYS A 51 11.36 15.63 -15.19
C LYS A 51 10.35 14.94 -16.10
N TYR A 52 9.43 14.18 -15.54
CA TYR A 52 8.58 13.25 -16.30
C TYR A 52 7.15 13.75 -16.51
N LYS A 53 6.76 14.87 -15.89
CA LYS A 53 5.41 15.46 -15.96
C LYS A 53 4.31 14.52 -15.45
N ILE A 54 4.66 13.63 -14.53
CA ILE A 54 3.72 12.71 -13.87
C ILE A 54 2.75 13.52 -13.01
N GLN A 55 1.46 13.16 -13.03
CA GLN A 55 0.38 13.97 -12.43
C GLN A 55 -0.05 13.48 -11.05
N ASP A 56 0.16 12.20 -10.74
CA ASP A 56 -0.19 11.56 -9.47
C ASP A 56 0.60 10.26 -9.27
N MET A 57 0.53 9.70 -8.03
CA MET A 57 1.26 8.47 -7.70
C MET A 57 0.73 7.24 -8.44
N TYR A 58 -0.56 7.23 -8.81
CA TYR A 58 -1.12 6.09 -9.53
C TYR A 58 -0.56 6.01 -10.96
N SER A 59 -0.64 7.12 -11.70
CA SER A 59 -0.07 7.19 -13.06
C SER A 59 1.44 6.97 -13.08
N GLY A 60 2.15 7.44 -12.05
CA GLY A 60 3.58 7.25 -11.93
C GLY A 60 4.00 5.80 -11.70
N GLY A 61 3.18 5.01 -11.01
CA GLY A 61 3.41 3.58 -10.84
C GLY A 61 3.43 2.78 -12.15
N PHE A 62 2.76 3.30 -13.19
CA PHE A 62 2.74 2.72 -14.55
C PHE A 62 3.62 3.46 -15.55
N TYR A 63 4.40 4.45 -15.09
CA TYR A 63 5.26 5.20 -15.99
C TYR A 63 6.40 4.29 -16.50
N PRO A 64 6.67 4.27 -17.83
CA PRO A 64 7.69 3.41 -18.43
C PRO A 64 9.09 4.04 -18.27
N PHE A 65 9.65 4.00 -17.05
CA PHE A 65 10.99 4.48 -16.78
C PHE A 65 12.02 3.78 -17.68
N GLU A 66 13.06 4.51 -18.10
CA GLU A 66 14.07 3.98 -19.02
C GLU A 66 14.96 2.91 -18.37
N THR A 67 15.15 3.00 -17.05
CA THR A 67 16.02 2.08 -16.30
C THR A 67 15.33 1.54 -15.05
N LEU A 68 15.79 0.38 -14.57
CA LEU A 68 15.29 -0.20 -13.33
C LEU A 68 15.66 0.66 -12.11
N GLU A 69 16.80 1.36 -12.16
CA GLU A 69 17.21 2.26 -11.09
C GLU A 69 16.22 3.43 -10.92
N GLU A 70 15.72 3.99 -12.02
CA GLU A 70 14.70 5.06 -11.98
C GLU A 70 13.33 4.49 -11.53
N HIS A 71 12.94 3.34 -12.05
CA HIS A 71 11.74 2.63 -11.66
C HIS A 71 11.70 2.37 -10.15
N TRP A 72 12.80 1.86 -9.59
CA TRP A 72 12.88 1.57 -8.17
C TRP A 72 13.09 2.81 -7.30
N ALA A 73 13.65 3.90 -7.84
CA ALA A 73 13.68 5.17 -7.14
C ALA A 73 12.27 5.75 -6.96
N TRP A 74 11.40 5.60 -7.96
CA TRP A 74 9.99 5.92 -7.84
C TRP A 74 9.28 5.02 -6.81
N TRP A 75 9.33 3.71 -7.05
CA TRP A 75 8.58 2.75 -6.24
C TRP A 75 9.02 2.70 -4.79
N SER A 76 10.31 2.83 -4.50
CA SER A 76 10.78 2.84 -3.12
C SER A 76 10.19 3.98 -2.30
N ARG A 77 10.09 5.19 -2.89
CA ARG A 77 9.41 6.33 -2.24
C ARG A 77 7.91 6.04 -2.04
N GLN A 78 7.24 5.54 -3.08
CA GLN A 78 5.80 5.25 -3.01
C GLN A 78 5.50 4.18 -1.96
N ILE A 79 6.30 3.12 -1.89
CA ILE A 79 6.19 2.08 -0.87
C ILE A 79 6.42 2.69 0.52
N MET A 80 7.52 3.41 0.70
CA MET A 80 7.91 3.97 2.00
C MET A 80 6.80 4.78 2.63
N ILE A 81 6.28 5.76 1.89
CA ILE A 81 5.29 6.70 2.42
C ILE A 81 3.86 6.14 2.52
N ASN A 82 3.53 5.06 1.81
CA ASN A 82 2.19 4.48 1.86
C ASN A 82 2.11 3.21 2.70
N ARG A 83 3.21 2.44 2.78
CA ARG A 83 3.23 1.12 3.40
C ARG A 83 3.95 1.09 4.75
N TYR A 84 5.08 1.79 4.85
CA TYR A 84 5.93 1.76 6.04
C TYR A 84 5.75 2.96 6.96
N GLU A 85 5.14 4.03 6.49
CA GLU A 85 4.71 5.15 7.31
C GLU A 85 3.25 5.02 7.70
N LYS A 86 2.95 5.37 8.96
CA LYS A 86 1.58 5.38 9.45
C LYS A 86 0.80 6.52 8.79
N ALA A 87 -0.46 6.27 8.46
CA ALA A 87 -1.34 7.28 7.90
C ALA A 87 -1.39 8.55 8.77
N PRO A 88 -1.39 9.75 8.17
CA PRO A 88 -1.35 11.02 8.91
C PRO A 88 -2.52 11.26 9.88
N LYS A 89 -3.69 10.69 9.58
CA LYS A 89 -4.89 10.83 10.41
C LYS A 89 -5.26 9.50 11.06
N PRO A 90 -5.83 9.48 12.27
CA PRO A 90 -6.06 8.28 13.06
C PRO A 90 -7.28 7.45 12.62
N VAL A 91 -7.65 7.48 11.33
CA VAL A 91 -8.88 6.85 10.82
C VAL A 91 -8.89 5.35 11.08
N TYR A 92 -7.77 4.67 10.86
CA TYR A 92 -7.65 3.23 11.10
C TYR A 92 -7.67 2.90 12.60
N ASP A 93 -7.00 3.69 13.42
CA ASP A 93 -7.02 3.52 14.88
C ASP A 93 -8.41 3.74 15.48
N GLU A 94 -9.14 4.74 14.96
CA GLU A 94 -10.53 5.02 15.36
C GLU A 94 -11.47 3.90 14.92
N LEU A 95 -11.28 3.36 13.73
CA LEU A 95 -12.06 2.24 13.22
C LEU A 95 -11.83 0.97 14.06
N LEU A 96 -10.57 0.68 14.44
CA LEU A 96 -10.26 -0.44 15.33
C LEU A 96 -10.98 -0.29 16.68
N LYS A 97 -10.96 0.91 17.27
CA LYS A 97 -11.67 1.17 18.55
C LYS A 97 -13.18 0.89 18.48
N LEU A 98 -13.78 1.05 17.31
CA LEU A 98 -15.22 0.75 17.14
C LEU A 98 -15.53 -0.75 17.14
N VAL A 99 -14.56 -1.60 16.78
CA VAL A 99 -14.84 -3.02 16.52
C VAL A 99 -14.01 -4.00 17.36
N HIS A 100 -12.96 -3.55 18.08
CA HIS A 100 -11.99 -4.44 18.76
C HIS A 100 -12.62 -5.36 19.84
N GLU A 101 -13.75 -4.95 20.44
CA GLU A 101 -14.50 -5.76 21.41
C GLU A 101 -15.59 -6.64 20.76
N LYS A 102 -15.71 -6.60 19.43
CA LYS A 102 -16.72 -7.34 18.68
C LYS A 102 -16.07 -8.46 17.86
N ASP A 103 -16.87 -9.38 17.43
CA ASP A 103 -16.49 -10.24 16.33
C ASP A 103 -16.46 -9.41 15.04
N TYR A 104 -15.29 -9.28 14.42
CA TYR A 104 -15.14 -8.49 13.20
C TYR A 104 -14.31 -9.22 12.15
N PHE A 105 -14.53 -8.84 10.89
CA PHE A 105 -13.70 -9.25 9.77
C PHE A 105 -13.51 -8.09 8.77
N VAL A 106 -12.30 -7.95 8.24
CA VAL A 106 -11.95 -6.91 7.28
C VAL A 106 -11.73 -7.51 5.90
N LEU A 107 -12.41 -6.96 4.89
CA LEU A 107 -12.16 -7.22 3.47
C LEU A 107 -11.65 -5.93 2.84
N THR A 108 -10.44 -5.95 2.28
CA THR A 108 -9.88 -4.75 1.67
C THR A 108 -9.21 -5.02 0.32
N THR A 109 -9.30 -4.05 -0.57
CA THR A 109 -8.52 -3.97 -1.81
C THR A 109 -7.27 -3.11 -1.65
N ASN A 110 -7.05 -2.52 -0.46
CA ASN A 110 -5.88 -1.70 -0.20
C ASN A 110 -4.64 -2.57 -0.03
N VAL A 111 -3.53 -2.04 -0.52
CA VAL A 111 -2.21 -2.69 -0.53
C VAL A 111 -1.20 -2.00 0.39
N ASP A 112 -1.69 -1.05 1.21
CA ASP A 112 -0.90 -0.15 2.05
C ASP A 112 -0.69 -0.65 3.48
N HIS A 113 -1.28 -1.77 3.85
CA HIS A 113 -1.09 -2.44 5.15
C HIS A 113 -1.48 -1.60 6.38
N GLN A 114 -2.25 -0.54 6.20
CA GLN A 114 -2.59 0.40 7.28
C GLN A 114 -3.49 -0.23 8.35
N PHE A 115 -4.29 -1.24 8.01
CA PHE A 115 -5.04 -2.01 9.01
C PHE A 115 -4.11 -2.70 10.00
N GLN A 116 -3.06 -3.38 9.50
CA GLN A 116 -2.09 -4.08 10.34
C GLN A 116 -1.27 -3.08 11.16
N LEU A 117 -0.85 -1.94 10.57
CA LEU A 117 -0.15 -0.86 11.30
C LEU A 117 -1.01 -0.25 12.42
N ALA A 118 -2.32 -0.27 12.29
CA ALA A 118 -3.25 0.16 13.33
C ALA A 118 -3.51 -0.92 14.41
N GLY A 119 -3.05 -2.16 14.18
CA GLY A 119 -3.19 -3.26 15.13
C GLY A 119 -4.40 -4.17 14.92
N PHE A 120 -5.02 -4.15 13.75
CA PHE A 120 -6.03 -5.16 13.39
C PHE A 120 -5.40 -6.55 13.35
N ASP A 121 -6.15 -7.54 13.83
CA ASP A 121 -5.74 -8.94 13.82
C ASP A 121 -5.62 -9.46 12.38
N LYS A 122 -4.45 -10.00 12.01
CA LYS A 122 -4.19 -10.53 10.69
C LYS A 122 -5.10 -11.71 10.33
N GLU A 123 -5.48 -12.53 11.29
CA GLU A 123 -6.40 -13.65 11.07
C GLU A 123 -7.83 -13.21 10.73
N ARG A 124 -8.16 -11.94 11.01
CA ARG A 124 -9.45 -11.28 10.73
C ARG A 124 -9.37 -10.30 9.56
N LEU A 125 -8.35 -10.43 8.72
CA LEU A 125 -8.10 -9.51 7.63
C LEU A 125 -7.84 -10.28 6.33
N PHE A 126 -8.58 -9.93 5.27
CA PHE A 126 -8.34 -10.43 3.93
C PHE A 126 -8.11 -9.27 2.95
N TYR A 127 -6.93 -9.19 2.41
CA TYR A 127 -6.54 -8.23 1.37
C TYR A 127 -6.36 -8.95 0.03
N THR A 128 -6.97 -8.40 -1.03
CA THR A 128 -7.20 -9.15 -2.28
C THR A 128 -6.29 -8.76 -3.43
N GLN A 129 -5.55 -7.64 -3.30
CA GLN A 129 -4.78 -7.06 -4.42
C GLN A 129 -3.27 -7.03 -4.19
N GLY A 130 -2.77 -7.78 -3.22
CA GLY A 130 -1.35 -7.84 -2.88
C GLY A 130 -0.94 -6.84 -1.80
N ASP A 131 0.36 -6.63 -1.67
CA ASP A 131 0.97 -5.77 -0.64
C ASP A 131 2.15 -4.99 -1.22
N TYR A 132 2.23 -3.70 -0.97
CA TYR A 132 3.40 -2.88 -1.29
C TYR A 132 4.68 -3.33 -0.57
N GLY A 133 4.55 -4.07 0.52
CA GLY A 133 5.67 -4.64 1.27
C GLY A 133 6.25 -5.91 0.66
N LEU A 134 5.69 -6.41 -0.43
CA LEU A 134 6.11 -7.67 -1.05
C LEU A 134 6.58 -7.48 -2.49
N TRP A 135 7.59 -8.25 -2.85
CA TRP A 135 8.03 -8.43 -4.22
C TRP A 135 7.74 -9.84 -4.72
N GLN A 136 7.60 -9.97 -6.03
CA GLN A 136 7.53 -11.24 -6.75
C GLN A 136 8.44 -11.21 -7.98
N CYS A 137 8.72 -12.37 -8.57
CA CYS A 137 9.39 -12.45 -9.87
C CYS A 137 8.51 -11.79 -10.95
N SER A 138 9.09 -10.95 -11.79
CA SER A 138 8.36 -10.26 -12.88
C SER A 138 7.75 -11.23 -13.90
N GLU A 139 8.40 -12.39 -14.10
CA GLU A 139 7.86 -13.52 -14.83
C GLU A 139 7.78 -14.69 -13.84
N PRO A 140 6.63 -15.00 -13.22
CA PRO A 140 6.55 -15.89 -12.08
C PRO A 140 7.17 -17.25 -12.34
N CYS A 141 8.42 -17.43 -11.94
CA CYS A 141 9.14 -18.70 -12.04
C CYS A 141 8.82 -19.64 -10.87
N CYS A 142 8.20 -19.11 -9.83
CA CYS A 142 7.79 -19.81 -8.61
C CYS A 142 6.63 -19.05 -7.93
N GLN A 143 5.88 -19.74 -7.09
CA GLN A 143 4.79 -19.16 -6.28
C GLN A 143 5.36 -18.67 -4.94
N LYS A 144 6.22 -17.64 -4.99
CA LYS A 144 6.84 -17.03 -3.80
C LYS A 144 6.84 -15.53 -3.87
N THR A 145 6.69 -14.92 -2.72
CA THR A 145 6.85 -13.49 -2.45
C THR A 145 8.04 -13.27 -1.51
N TRP A 146 8.55 -12.07 -1.46
CA TRP A 146 9.70 -11.67 -0.62
C TRP A 146 9.42 -10.31 0.00
N ASP A 147 9.69 -10.19 1.29
CA ASP A 147 9.67 -8.92 2.01
C ASP A 147 10.68 -7.93 1.42
N ASN A 148 10.31 -6.65 1.43
CA ASN A 148 11.14 -5.61 0.78
C ASN A 148 11.55 -4.46 1.72
N GLU A 149 11.18 -4.49 3.00
CA GLU A 149 11.31 -3.32 3.89
C GLU A 149 12.75 -2.82 3.99
N GLU A 150 13.70 -3.70 4.30
CA GLU A 150 15.10 -3.33 4.47
C GLU A 150 15.68 -2.69 3.20
N THR A 151 15.43 -3.32 2.05
CA THR A 151 15.94 -2.83 0.77
C THR A 151 15.26 -1.52 0.36
N VAL A 152 13.96 -1.39 0.56
CA VAL A 152 13.22 -0.14 0.27
C VAL A 152 13.75 1.02 1.12
N ARG A 153 14.00 0.79 2.41
CA ARG A 153 14.59 1.81 3.29
C ARG A 153 15.97 2.25 2.80
N ARG A 154 16.80 1.32 2.37
CA ARG A 154 18.10 1.63 1.75
C ARG A 154 17.95 2.38 0.43
N MET A 155 17.05 1.96 -0.45
CA MET A 155 16.77 2.65 -1.72
C MET A 155 16.39 4.11 -1.51
N VAL A 156 15.53 4.40 -0.53
CA VAL A 156 15.12 5.77 -0.20
C VAL A 156 16.29 6.59 0.34
N ALA A 157 17.12 6.00 1.20
CA ALA A 157 18.24 6.68 1.83
C ALA A 157 19.43 6.92 0.87
N GLU A 158 19.66 6.00 -0.06
CA GLU A 158 20.88 5.97 -0.91
C GLU A 158 20.63 6.50 -2.33
N GLN A 159 19.36 6.69 -2.77
CA GLN A 159 19.08 7.17 -4.13
C GLN A 159 19.58 8.59 -4.36
N GLN A 160 20.11 8.83 -5.55
CA GLN A 160 20.56 10.14 -6.04
C GLN A 160 20.03 10.37 -7.45
N ASP A 161 19.67 11.62 -7.77
CA ASP A 161 19.18 12.01 -9.09
C ASP A 161 18.06 11.10 -9.64
N MET A 162 17.10 10.71 -8.76
CA MET A 162 15.99 9.80 -9.08
C MET A 162 16.46 8.40 -9.54
N ARG A 163 17.58 7.91 -9.02
CA ARG A 163 18.10 6.57 -9.29
C ARG A 163 18.56 5.91 -8.00
N VAL A 164 18.17 4.68 -7.79
CA VAL A 164 18.74 3.85 -6.73
C VAL A 164 20.11 3.31 -7.16
N PRO A 165 21.02 2.97 -6.22
CA PRO A 165 22.22 2.19 -6.53
C PRO A 165 21.83 0.89 -7.27
N THR A 166 22.59 0.54 -8.32
CA THR A 166 22.30 -0.65 -9.16
C THR A 166 22.27 -1.94 -8.35
N GLU A 167 23.10 -2.05 -7.32
CA GLU A 167 23.14 -3.21 -6.42
C GLU A 167 21.89 -3.39 -5.57
N LEU A 168 21.05 -2.36 -5.45
CA LEU A 168 19.76 -2.42 -4.76
C LEU A 168 18.60 -2.82 -5.68
N VAL A 169 18.81 -2.85 -7.00
CA VAL A 169 17.77 -3.31 -7.94
C VAL A 169 17.46 -4.79 -7.67
N PRO A 170 16.22 -5.14 -7.27
CA PRO A 170 15.92 -6.49 -6.83
C PRO A 170 15.84 -7.48 -7.99
N HIS A 171 16.46 -8.63 -7.81
CA HIS A 171 16.45 -9.75 -8.73
C HIS A 171 15.92 -11.01 -8.05
N CYS A 172 15.15 -11.79 -8.78
CA CYS A 172 14.59 -13.03 -8.27
C CYS A 172 15.72 -14.01 -7.87
N PRO A 173 15.76 -14.47 -6.61
CA PRO A 173 16.82 -15.37 -6.15
C PRO A 173 16.75 -16.77 -6.77
N VAL A 174 15.64 -17.10 -7.45
CA VAL A 174 15.45 -18.40 -8.11
C VAL A 174 15.94 -18.38 -9.55
N CYS A 175 15.62 -17.34 -10.33
CA CYS A 175 15.91 -17.31 -11.77
C CYS A 175 16.76 -16.12 -12.23
N GLY A 176 17.12 -15.18 -11.34
CA GLY A 176 17.92 -14.01 -11.64
C GLY A 176 17.20 -12.89 -12.43
N ARG A 177 15.94 -13.05 -12.82
CA ARG A 177 15.18 -12.01 -13.53
C ARG A 177 14.83 -10.85 -12.58
N PRO A 178 14.55 -9.65 -13.10
CA PRO A 178 14.08 -8.56 -12.28
C PRO A 178 12.85 -8.95 -11.45
N MET A 179 12.71 -8.37 -10.28
CA MET A 179 11.50 -8.46 -9.48
C MET A 179 10.53 -7.34 -9.83
N THR A 180 9.29 -7.51 -9.45
CA THR A 180 8.23 -6.50 -9.52
C THR A 180 7.45 -6.46 -8.22
N MET A 181 6.61 -5.44 -8.06
CA MET A 181 5.70 -5.34 -6.93
C MET A 181 4.71 -6.52 -6.93
N ASN A 182 4.40 -7.05 -5.75
CA ASN A 182 3.32 -8.02 -5.60
C ASN A 182 1.96 -7.29 -5.59
N LEU A 183 1.52 -6.90 -6.78
CA LEU A 183 0.25 -6.22 -7.00
C LEU A 183 -0.57 -6.96 -8.06
N ARG A 184 -1.86 -7.14 -7.80
CA ARG A 184 -2.79 -7.78 -8.75
C ARG A 184 -3.16 -6.82 -9.88
N CYS A 185 -2.24 -6.62 -10.82
CA CYS A 185 -2.42 -5.79 -12.01
C CYS A 185 -2.73 -6.61 -13.26
N ASP A 186 -2.29 -7.88 -13.29
CA ASP A 186 -2.44 -8.80 -14.43
C ASP A 186 -2.44 -10.27 -13.97
N ASN A 187 -2.25 -11.18 -14.93
CA ASN A 187 -2.25 -12.62 -14.71
C ASN A 187 -0.94 -13.17 -14.11
N THR A 188 0.06 -12.33 -13.87
CA THR A 188 1.34 -12.75 -13.28
C THR A 188 1.35 -12.67 -11.75
N PHE A 189 0.27 -12.18 -11.14
CA PHE A 189 0.15 -12.05 -9.70
C PHE A 189 0.37 -13.38 -8.97
N VAL A 190 1.28 -13.36 -8.00
CA VAL A 190 1.53 -14.48 -7.08
C VAL A 190 0.75 -14.23 -5.80
N GLN A 191 -0.12 -15.18 -5.44
CA GLN A 191 -0.87 -15.09 -4.19
C GLN A 191 0.08 -15.32 -3.02
N ASP A 192 0.18 -14.35 -2.11
CA ASP A 192 0.88 -14.54 -0.84
C ASP A 192 0.09 -15.51 0.06
N GLU A 193 0.80 -16.44 0.69
CA GLU A 193 0.18 -17.48 1.52
C GLU A 193 0.23 -17.15 3.02
N GLY A 194 0.85 -15.97 3.40
CA GLY A 194 1.17 -15.78 4.78
C GLY A 194 0.96 -14.44 5.46
#